data_ca7b33cdb95046122db7ad41f1ecb554
#
_entry.id   ca7b33cdb95046122db7ad41f1ecb554
#
_cell.length_a   1.000
_cell.length_b   1.000
_cell.length_c   1.000
_cell.angle_alpha   90.00
_cell.angle_beta   90.00
_cell.angle_gamma   90.00
#
_symmetry.space_group_name_H-M   'P 1'
#
loop_
_entity.id
_entity.type
_entity.pdbx_description
1 polymer ?
#
loop_
_entity_poly.entity_id
_entity_poly.type
_entity_poly.pdbx_seq_one_letter_code
_entity_poly.pdbx_strand_id
1 'polypeptide(L)'
;MPASLSAEVRYRLLKYLADHPQASQRELARELGVSIGKINYCVHALIEKGWVKARNFRNSRNKSGYLYVLTSNGLEEKVNVTTAFLRRKLDEYDLLTKEIERLTHEVSELASVPADESA
;
A
#
# COMPACT_ATOMS: atom_id res chain seq x y z
N MET A 1 21.74 1.53 -8.24
CA MET A 1 20.81 2.55 -7.73
C MET A 1 19.66 1.90 -7.00
N PRO A 2 19.58 2.11 -5.73
CA PRO A 2 18.45 1.56 -5.02
C PRO A 2 17.18 2.22 -5.52
N ALA A 3 16.20 1.39 -5.81
CA ALA A 3 14.91 1.90 -6.16
C ALA A 3 14.33 2.61 -4.93
N SER A 4 13.75 3.77 -5.13
CA SER A 4 13.01 4.40 -4.06
C SER A 4 11.84 3.50 -3.68
N LEU A 5 11.45 3.54 -2.41
CA LEU A 5 10.27 2.83 -1.98
C LEU A 5 9.07 3.35 -2.75
N SER A 6 8.32 2.45 -3.36
CA SER A 6 7.10 2.87 -4.02
C SER A 6 6.12 3.41 -2.98
N ALA A 7 5.24 4.31 -3.41
CA ALA A 7 4.26 4.89 -2.51
C ALA A 7 3.34 3.82 -1.91
N GLU A 8 3.02 2.80 -2.69
CA GLU A 8 2.15 1.73 -2.21
C GLU A 8 2.82 0.90 -1.12
N VAL A 9 4.08 0.51 -1.31
CA VAL A 9 4.81 -0.27 -0.31
C VAL A 9 4.99 0.56 0.95
N ARG A 10 5.34 1.83 0.81
CA ARG A 10 5.51 2.73 1.95
C ARG A 10 4.20 2.87 2.72
N TYR A 11 3.09 3.07 2.03
CA TYR A 11 1.77 3.16 2.65
C TYR A 11 1.45 1.88 3.43
N ARG A 12 1.59 0.71 2.78
CA ARG A 12 1.24 -0.57 3.39
C ARG A 12 2.11 -0.88 4.59
N LEU A 13 3.41 -0.60 4.47
CA LEU A 13 4.36 -0.91 5.54
C LEU A 13 4.15 -0.01 6.75
N LEU A 14 3.99 1.30 6.53
CA LEU A 14 3.74 2.22 7.63
C LEU A 14 2.41 1.93 8.33
N LYS A 15 1.39 1.59 7.55
CA LYS A 15 0.09 1.23 8.10
C LYS A 15 0.18 -0.01 8.96
N TYR A 16 0.83 -1.05 8.45
CA TYR A 16 0.92 -2.31 9.17
C TYR A 16 1.74 -2.17 10.45
N LEU A 17 2.86 -1.46 10.37
CA LEU A 17 3.72 -1.25 11.54
C LEU A 17 3.05 -0.42 12.62
N ALA A 18 2.20 0.54 12.24
CA ALA A 18 1.46 1.34 13.22
C ALA A 18 0.56 0.46 14.07
N ASP A 19 -0.06 -0.56 13.44
CA ASP A 19 -0.97 -1.45 14.14
C ASP A 19 -0.27 -2.66 14.75
N HIS A 20 0.89 -3.04 14.22
CA HIS A 20 1.61 -4.24 14.62
C HIS A 20 3.10 -3.97 14.80
N PRO A 21 3.46 -3.19 15.83
CA PRO A 21 4.88 -2.84 16.02
C PRO A 21 5.77 -4.03 16.36
N GLN A 22 5.19 -5.15 16.78
CA GLN A 22 5.95 -6.35 17.10
C GLN A 22 6.11 -7.29 15.90
N ALA A 23 5.61 -6.90 14.74
CA ALA A 23 5.67 -7.75 13.56
C ALA A 23 7.12 -8.06 13.19
N SER A 24 7.38 -9.34 12.91
CA SER A 24 8.69 -9.75 12.42
C SER A 24 8.80 -9.41 10.94
N GLN A 25 10.04 -9.37 10.44
CA GLN A 25 10.23 -9.16 9.00
C GLN A 25 9.58 -10.26 8.17
N ARG A 26 9.56 -11.48 8.70
CA ARG A 26 8.90 -12.60 8.03
C ARG A 26 7.39 -12.36 7.93
N GLU A 27 6.80 -11.87 9.02
CA GLU A 27 5.37 -11.54 9.01
C GLU A 27 5.08 -10.41 8.03
N LEU A 28 5.91 -9.38 8.02
CA LEU A 28 5.76 -8.26 7.09
C LEU A 28 5.86 -8.72 5.63
N ALA A 29 6.80 -9.61 5.36
CA ALA A 29 6.97 -10.16 4.01
C ALA A 29 5.71 -10.90 3.55
N ARG A 30 5.14 -11.69 4.45
CA ARG A 30 3.91 -12.44 4.16
C ARG A 30 2.74 -11.51 3.93
N GLU A 31 2.58 -10.52 4.79
CA GLU A 31 1.46 -9.57 4.69
C GLU A 31 1.53 -8.71 3.45
N LEU A 32 2.74 -8.29 3.06
CA LEU A 32 2.90 -7.44 1.89
C LEU A 32 3.07 -8.25 0.59
N GLY A 33 3.28 -9.54 0.70
CA GLY A 33 3.45 -10.40 -0.48
C GLY A 33 4.78 -10.17 -1.18
N VAL A 34 5.83 -9.87 -0.44
CA VAL A 34 7.16 -9.63 -0.99
C VAL A 34 8.18 -10.50 -0.26
N SER A 35 9.41 -10.53 -0.75
CA SER A 35 10.46 -11.32 -0.14
C SER A 35 10.94 -10.70 1.17
N ILE A 36 11.54 -11.53 2.03
CA ILE A 36 12.13 -11.06 3.28
C ILE A 36 13.25 -10.07 2.99
N GLY A 37 14.03 -10.32 1.94
CA GLY A 37 15.10 -9.40 1.55
C GLY A 37 14.56 -8.03 1.18
N LYS A 38 13.44 -7.98 0.48
CA LYS A 38 12.81 -6.71 0.15
C LYS A 38 12.29 -6.00 1.40
N ILE A 39 11.70 -6.76 2.34
CA ILE A 39 11.24 -6.17 3.60
C ILE A 39 12.41 -5.61 4.39
N ASN A 40 13.53 -6.35 4.46
CA ASN A 40 14.71 -5.88 5.15
C ASN A 40 15.19 -4.55 4.57
N TYR A 41 15.26 -4.48 3.25
CA TYR A 41 15.64 -3.25 2.56
C TYR A 41 14.66 -2.11 2.88
N CYS A 42 13.35 -2.39 2.83
CA CYS A 42 12.33 -1.37 3.04
C CYS A 42 12.35 -0.86 4.49
N VAL A 43 12.47 -1.76 5.46
CA VAL A 43 12.52 -1.36 6.87
C VAL A 43 13.75 -0.50 7.13
N HIS A 44 14.89 -0.88 6.59
CA HIS A 44 16.11 -0.08 6.74
C HIS A 44 15.95 1.30 6.11
N ALA A 45 15.29 1.38 4.95
CA ALA A 45 15.05 2.65 4.30
C ALA A 45 14.17 3.56 5.16
N LEU A 46 13.14 3.00 5.80
CA LEU A 46 12.27 3.76 6.69
C LEU A 46 13.02 4.27 7.91
N ILE A 47 13.93 3.45 8.44
CA ILE A 47 14.76 3.85 9.57
C ILE A 47 15.70 4.98 9.17
N GLU A 48 16.33 4.86 8.01
CA GLU A 48 17.24 5.91 7.52
C GLU A 48 16.53 7.23 7.31
N LYS A 49 15.28 7.18 6.86
CA LYS A 49 14.48 8.39 6.68
C LYS A 49 14.02 8.99 8.00
N GLY A 50 14.20 8.28 9.10
CA GLY A 50 13.73 8.76 10.40
C GLY A 50 12.23 8.58 10.61
N TRP A 51 11.60 7.74 9.81
CA TRP A 51 10.16 7.49 9.93
C TRP A 51 9.84 6.33 10.87
N VAL A 52 10.79 5.43 11.07
CA VAL A 52 10.64 4.26 11.92
C VAL A 52 11.87 4.16 12.81
N LYS A 53 11.65 3.72 14.04
CA LYS A 53 12.72 3.47 15.00
C LYS A 53 12.64 2.01 15.42
N ALA A 54 13.78 1.32 15.37
CA ALA A 54 13.86 -0.06 15.84
C ALA A 54 14.24 -0.05 17.30
N ARG A 55 13.55 -0.83 18.11
CA ARG A 55 13.83 -1.00 19.53
C ARG A 55 13.93 -2.47 19.85
N ASN A 56 14.90 -2.81 20.70
CA ASN A 56 14.98 -4.15 21.24
C ASN A 56 13.94 -4.30 22.35
N PHE A 57 13.34 -5.47 22.43
CA PHE A 57 12.46 -5.77 23.54
C PHE A 57 12.65 -7.22 23.97
N ARG A 58 12.20 -7.51 25.18
CA ARG A 58 12.24 -8.85 25.72
C ARG A 58 10.89 -9.13 26.39
N ASN A 59 10.23 -10.21 25.99
CA ASN A 59 8.94 -10.53 26.57
C ASN A 59 9.07 -11.41 27.81
N SER A 60 7.94 -11.76 28.42
CA SER A 60 7.92 -12.54 29.66
C SER A 60 8.48 -13.95 29.51
N ARG A 61 8.62 -14.42 28.27
CA ARG A 61 9.22 -15.73 27.98
C ARG A 61 10.71 -15.61 27.67
N ASN A 62 11.29 -14.48 27.99
CA ASN A 62 12.69 -14.22 27.75
C ASN A 62 13.11 -14.24 26.28
N LYS A 63 12.17 -14.01 25.40
CA LYS A 63 12.44 -13.86 23.98
C LYS A 63 12.74 -12.41 23.67
N SER A 64 13.75 -12.18 22.85
CA SER A 64 14.09 -10.86 22.41
C SER A 64 13.68 -10.67 20.94
N GLY A 65 13.43 -9.45 20.57
CA GLY A 65 13.05 -9.12 19.21
C GLY A 65 13.14 -7.62 18.99
N TYR A 66 12.55 -7.16 17.90
CA TYR A 66 12.52 -5.75 17.57
C TYR A 66 11.09 -5.25 17.56
N LEU A 67 10.95 -4.04 18.06
CA LEU A 67 9.75 -3.24 17.85
C LEU A 67 10.08 -2.22 16.77
N TYR A 68 9.28 -2.14 15.75
CA TYR A 68 9.41 -1.12 14.72
C TYR A 68 8.33 -0.07 14.99
N VAL A 69 8.73 1.03 15.56
CA VAL A 69 7.81 2.06 16.04
C VAL A 69 7.90 3.27 15.13
N LEU A 70 6.75 3.81 14.74
CA LEU A 70 6.74 5.04 13.96
C LEU A 70 7.17 6.21 14.82
N THR A 71 8.05 7.03 14.27
CA THR A 71 8.43 8.30 14.89
C THR A 71 7.35 9.34 14.60
N SER A 72 7.48 10.53 15.19
CA SER A 72 6.58 11.63 14.85
C SER A 72 6.60 11.91 13.35
N ASN A 73 7.81 11.92 12.76
CA ASN A 73 7.96 12.09 11.32
C ASN A 73 7.34 10.93 10.54
N GLY A 74 7.40 9.73 11.09
CA GLY A 74 6.78 8.56 10.49
C GLY A 74 5.27 8.65 10.47
N LEU A 75 4.67 9.14 11.54
CA LEU A 75 3.22 9.35 11.59
C LEU A 75 2.79 10.40 10.57
N GLU A 76 3.57 11.46 10.44
CA GLU A 76 3.31 12.49 9.44
C GLU A 76 3.43 11.92 8.04
N GLU A 77 4.45 11.12 7.80
CA GLU A 77 4.62 10.48 6.49
C GLU A 77 3.49 9.50 6.19
N LYS A 78 3.00 8.79 7.22
CA LYS A 78 1.86 7.90 7.04
C LYS A 78 0.64 8.68 6.53
N VAL A 79 0.38 9.85 7.11
CA VAL A 79 -0.71 10.72 6.64
C VAL A 79 -0.47 11.14 5.20
N ASN A 80 0.76 11.54 4.89
CA ASN A 80 1.10 12.02 3.55
C ASN A 80 0.92 10.93 2.49
N VAL A 81 1.42 9.72 2.75
CA VAL A 81 1.29 8.63 1.76
C VAL A 81 -0.15 8.15 1.66
N THR A 82 -0.89 8.17 2.77
CA THR A 82 -2.29 7.77 2.75
C THR A 82 -3.10 8.74 1.90
N THR A 83 -2.85 10.02 2.07
CA THR A 83 -3.50 11.08 1.29
C THR A 83 -3.18 10.94 -0.20
N ALA A 84 -1.91 10.71 -0.52
CA ALA A 84 -1.50 10.54 -1.91
C ALA A 84 -2.11 9.27 -2.52
N PHE A 85 -2.19 8.20 -1.73
CA PHE A 85 -2.79 6.95 -2.18
C PHE A 85 -4.28 7.13 -2.44
N LEU A 86 -4.98 7.84 -1.56
CA LEU A 86 -6.39 8.13 -1.76
C LEU A 86 -6.60 8.95 -3.03
N ARG A 87 -5.77 9.96 -3.24
CA ARG A 87 -5.90 10.82 -4.42
C ARG A 87 -5.74 10.00 -5.69
N ARG A 88 -4.79 9.07 -5.70
CA ARG A 88 -4.61 8.18 -6.85
C ARG A 88 -5.82 7.29 -7.08
N LYS A 89 -6.41 6.77 -5.99
CA LYS A 89 -7.59 5.92 -6.09
C LYS A 89 -8.79 6.70 -6.61
N LEU A 90 -8.93 7.96 -6.23
CA LEU A 90 -9.99 8.81 -6.75
C LEU A 90 -9.83 9.05 -8.25
N ASP A 91 -8.58 9.24 -8.71
CA ASP A 91 -8.32 9.39 -10.14
C ASP A 91 -8.66 8.11 -10.89
N GLU A 92 -8.29 6.95 -10.34
CA GLU A 92 -8.64 5.66 -10.94
C GLU A 92 -10.16 5.46 -11.00
N TYR A 93 -10.85 5.90 -9.96
CA TYR A 93 -12.31 5.81 -9.92
C TYR A 93 -12.94 6.66 -11.03
N ASP A 94 -12.44 7.87 -11.21
CA ASP A 94 -12.95 8.75 -12.27
C ASP A 94 -12.75 8.15 -13.65
N LEU A 95 -11.56 7.59 -13.91
CA LEU A 95 -11.26 6.94 -15.18
C LEU A 95 -12.15 5.73 -15.39
N LEU A 96 -12.34 4.93 -14.35
CA LEU A 96 -13.19 3.75 -14.44
C LEU A 96 -14.65 4.13 -14.68
N THR A 97 -15.12 5.18 -14.02
CA THR A 97 -16.49 5.67 -14.22
C THR A 97 -16.72 6.08 -15.66
N LYS A 98 -15.76 6.82 -16.23
CA LYS A 98 -15.85 7.23 -17.62
C LYS A 98 -15.84 6.05 -18.59
N GLU A 99 -15.04 5.06 -18.30
CA GLU A 99 -14.98 3.84 -19.09
C GLU A 99 -16.30 3.09 -19.05
N ILE A 100 -16.88 2.97 -17.86
CA ILE A 100 -18.17 2.29 -17.70
C ILE A 100 -19.27 3.03 -18.45
N GLU A 101 -19.28 4.37 -18.39
CA GLU A 101 -20.25 5.17 -19.14
C GLU A 101 -20.12 4.94 -20.63
N ARG A 102 -18.90 4.89 -21.15
CA ARG A 102 -18.64 4.65 -22.55
C ARG A 102 -19.13 3.27 -22.98
N LEU A 103 -18.84 2.25 -22.17
CA LEU A 103 -19.27 0.88 -22.46
C LEU A 103 -20.80 0.75 -22.38
N THR A 104 -21.40 1.40 -21.39
CA THR A 104 -22.85 1.40 -21.24
C THR A 104 -23.51 2.00 -22.49
N HIS A 105 -22.94 3.08 -22.99
CA HIS A 105 -23.44 3.72 -24.21
C HIS A 105 -23.31 2.78 -25.40
N GLU A 106 -22.18 2.09 -25.54
CA GLU A 106 -21.99 1.13 -26.63
C GLU A 106 -23.01 0.01 -26.58
N VAL A 107 -23.26 -0.55 -25.41
CA VAL A 107 -24.27 -1.59 -25.25
C VAL A 107 -25.65 -1.07 -25.62
N SER A 108 -25.96 0.14 -25.19
CA SER A 108 -27.23 0.79 -25.51
C SER A 108 -27.42 0.95 -27.01
N GLU A 109 -26.37 1.37 -27.70
CA GLU A 109 -26.43 1.52 -29.17
C GLU A 109 -26.60 0.18 -29.86
N LEU A 110 -25.87 -0.85 -29.41
CA LEU A 110 -26.01 -2.18 -30.00
C LEU A 110 -27.41 -2.76 -29.79
N ALA A 111 -28.00 -2.50 -28.62
CA ALA A 111 -29.33 -3.00 -28.32
C ALA A 111 -30.41 -2.26 -29.08
N SER A 112 -30.13 -1.07 -29.58
CA SER A 112 -31.11 -0.27 -30.31
C SER A 112 -31.15 -0.54 -31.83
N VAL A 113 -30.22 -1.40 -32.30
CA VAL A 113 -30.21 -1.74 -33.74
C VAL A 113 -31.43 -2.57 -34.06
N PRO A 114 -32.25 -2.14 -35.05
CA PRO A 114 -33.44 -2.90 -35.42
C PRO A 114 -33.09 -4.27 -36.01
N ALA A 115 -33.91 -5.27 -35.69
CA ALA A 115 -33.63 -6.64 -36.11
C ALA A 115 -33.64 -6.80 -37.65
N ASP A 116 -34.44 -6.00 -38.33
CA ASP A 116 -34.54 -6.08 -39.79
C ASP A 116 -33.31 -5.56 -40.52
N GLU A 117 -32.48 -4.78 -39.87
CA GLU A 117 -31.22 -4.31 -40.44
C GLU A 117 -30.16 -5.41 -40.47
N SER A 118 -30.34 -6.45 -39.71
CA SER A 118 -29.39 -7.55 -39.65
C SER A 118 -29.60 -8.60 -40.73
N ALA A 119 -30.65 -8.47 -41.51
CA ALA A 119 -30.97 -9.43 -42.54
C ALA A 119 -30.04 -9.36 -43.75
#